data_00eccac15a803a97d009da7ca8ce64d5
#
_entry.id   00eccac15a803a97d009da7ca8ce64d5
#
_cell.length_a   1.000
_cell.length_b   1.000
_cell.length_c   1.000
_cell.angle_alpha   90.00
_cell.angle_beta   90.00
_cell.angle_gamma   90.00
#
_symmetry.space_group_name_H-M   'P 1'
#
loop_
_entity.id
_entity.type
_entity.pdbx_description
1 polymer ?
#
loop_
_entity_poly.entity_id
_entity_poly.type
_entity_poly.pdbx_seq_one_letter_code
_entity_poly.pdbx_strand_id
1 'polypeptide(L)'
;LATLHVHGVEVDWAQLFTGVEPVELPTYAFQRQRYWLESRLERAGVVDPVDAGFWETVARGDLAGLAAELGVEPSSPLESVLPALSSWRARGRERSRLDGWRYHVSWKPVTDLAEQALRGTWALIGDDGSGTSDALGLADALTGIGAEVVAVPLGDRAELAVRLRELESAGILVHPTVALADVLAVVQALADVESSAPLWLVTRGAVSVGRADGAPDVVQAAKWGLGRVVGLEHPARWGGLLDLPETLDGRAVARLGAVLAGALGAEDQVAIRSGGALVRRLAAAPVVGGDTWCPRGTVLIGGGTGGLGTQLARWAAANGAERLVLVSRRGPDAPGAATLLAELPDAEAHACDLSDRAAVEALLARIGAVDAVVHAAGVAEDAELIDADAAHLNRVLSGKVDGALHLDALVGDVDAFVVFSSVAGVWGSAEQAAYAAANAALDAVVAGRRARGLSGTAVAWGPWAEVGMAAEAEVADRLRRRGLAPMSPAHALTALALAVGSGDEALTVADVRWADFLPAYTAMRARPFFADLPDAQALDTPAPHGGSVESAFAQRLAGMTAADREQFVAELVRGQVAGVLGHGSVEAVV
;
A
#
# COMPACT_ATOMS: atom_id res chain seq x y z
N LEU A 1 3.15 -46.43 -1.83
CA LEU A 1 2.80 -46.81 -0.47
C LEU A 1 3.08 -45.68 0.53
N ALA A 2 4.28 -45.03 0.51
CA ALA A 2 4.59 -43.89 1.39
C ALA A 2 3.61 -42.74 1.17
N THR A 3 3.23 -42.43 -0.07
CA THR A 3 2.23 -41.41 -0.39
C THR A 3 0.85 -41.75 0.19
N LEU A 4 0.43 -42.99 0.14
CA LEU A 4 -0.83 -43.47 0.72
C LEU A 4 -0.83 -43.33 2.25
N HIS A 5 0.29 -43.70 2.89
CA HIS A 5 0.46 -43.56 4.33
C HIS A 5 0.37 -42.10 4.81
N VAL A 6 1.04 -41.18 4.10
CA VAL A 6 1.01 -39.74 4.41
C VAL A 6 -0.42 -39.17 4.25
N HIS A 7 -1.25 -39.78 3.39
CA HIS A 7 -2.67 -39.40 3.22
C HIS A 7 -3.63 -40.17 4.13
N GLY A 8 -3.11 -40.79 5.19
CA GLY A 8 -3.94 -41.43 6.24
C GLY A 8 -4.46 -42.83 5.91
N VAL A 9 -3.95 -43.47 4.85
CA VAL A 9 -4.26 -44.87 4.56
C VAL A 9 -3.35 -45.77 5.40
N GLU A 10 -3.93 -46.66 6.20
CA GLU A 10 -3.13 -47.65 6.94
C GLU A 10 -2.40 -48.60 5.98
N VAL A 11 -1.08 -48.60 6.07
CA VAL A 11 -0.19 -49.47 5.29
C VAL A 11 0.49 -50.42 6.25
N ASP A 12 0.32 -51.74 6.05
CA ASP A 12 1.04 -52.75 6.82
C ASP A 12 2.48 -52.89 6.34
N TRP A 13 3.35 -52.09 6.96
CA TRP A 13 4.78 -52.06 6.65
C TRP A 13 5.50 -53.36 7.00
N ALA A 14 4.98 -54.14 7.97
CA ALA A 14 5.63 -55.36 8.39
C ALA A 14 5.70 -56.43 7.29
N GLN A 15 4.74 -56.42 6.36
CA GLN A 15 4.77 -57.32 5.20
C GLN A 15 5.83 -56.97 4.14
N LEU A 16 6.23 -55.69 4.09
CA LEU A 16 7.24 -55.21 3.14
C LEU A 16 8.68 -55.43 3.64
N PHE A 17 8.85 -55.54 4.93
CA PHE A 17 10.19 -55.67 5.57
C PHE A 17 10.39 -57.01 6.28
N THR A 18 9.71 -58.08 5.79
CA THR A 18 9.92 -59.44 6.31
C THR A 18 11.37 -59.88 6.13
N GLY A 19 12.03 -60.19 7.24
CA GLY A 19 13.41 -60.69 7.27
C GLY A 19 14.51 -59.61 7.31
N VAL A 20 14.16 -58.37 7.56
CA VAL A 20 15.13 -57.29 7.75
C VAL A 20 15.32 -57.00 9.25
N GLU A 21 16.54 -57.04 9.77
CA GLU A 21 16.81 -56.61 11.15
C GLU A 21 16.70 -55.10 11.28
N PRO A 22 16.05 -54.58 12.35
CA PRO A 22 15.99 -53.15 12.60
C PRO A 22 17.38 -52.55 12.79
N VAL A 23 17.75 -51.56 11.99
CA VAL A 23 18.96 -50.77 12.19
C VAL A 23 18.66 -49.63 13.14
N GLU A 24 19.35 -49.55 14.29
CA GLU A 24 19.31 -48.37 15.14
C GLU A 24 19.91 -47.17 14.39
N LEU A 25 19.04 -46.24 13.98
CA LEU A 25 19.49 -44.97 13.46
C LEU A 25 19.88 -44.06 14.63
N PRO A 26 20.99 -43.32 14.54
CA PRO A 26 21.34 -42.33 15.56
C PRO A 26 20.15 -41.37 15.69
N THR A 27 19.63 -41.23 16.90
CA THR A 27 18.57 -40.28 17.20
C THR A 27 19.07 -38.89 16.82
N TYR A 28 18.33 -38.24 15.90
CA TYR A 28 18.58 -36.86 15.57
C TYR A 28 18.57 -36.02 16.86
N ALA A 29 19.67 -35.35 17.16
CA ALA A 29 19.76 -34.48 18.30
C ALA A 29 18.84 -33.26 18.04
N PHE A 30 17.56 -33.43 18.35
CA PHE A 30 16.62 -32.32 18.35
C PHE A 30 17.13 -31.28 19.35
N GLN A 31 17.63 -30.17 18.85
CA GLN A 31 17.72 -28.98 19.67
C GLN A 31 16.29 -28.65 20.11
N ARG A 32 15.97 -28.91 21.35
CA ARG A 32 14.69 -28.58 21.95
C ARG A 32 14.61 -27.07 22.14
N GLN A 33 14.41 -26.36 21.06
CA GLN A 33 13.88 -25.00 21.09
C GLN A 33 12.36 -25.08 21.04
N ARG A 34 11.71 -24.47 21.99
CA ARG A 34 10.25 -24.37 22.06
C ARG A 34 9.78 -23.42 20.97
N TYR A 35 9.34 -23.95 19.83
CA TYR A 35 8.75 -23.20 18.71
C TYR A 35 7.23 -23.02 18.82
N TRP A 36 6.65 -23.24 19.99
CA TRP A 36 5.25 -22.90 20.20
C TRP A 36 5.17 -21.40 20.44
N LEU A 37 4.56 -20.67 19.52
CA LEU A 37 3.95 -19.39 19.80
C LEU A 37 2.85 -19.68 20.83
N GLU A 38 3.11 -19.41 22.10
CA GLU A 38 2.04 -19.31 23.08
C GLU A 38 1.22 -18.08 22.71
N SER A 39 0.11 -18.27 22.02
CA SER A 39 -0.89 -17.24 21.85
C SER A 39 -1.50 -16.98 23.22
N ARG A 40 -0.95 -16.02 23.94
CA ARG A 40 -1.59 -15.45 25.12
C ARG A 40 -2.73 -14.56 24.66
N LEU A 41 -3.89 -15.18 24.49
CA LEU A 41 -5.18 -14.50 24.53
C LEU A 41 -5.50 -14.17 25.99
N GLU A 42 -4.81 -13.24 26.59
CA GLU A 42 -5.31 -12.48 27.72
C GLU A 42 -5.66 -11.08 27.22
N ARG A 43 -6.95 -10.76 27.25
CA ARG A 43 -7.44 -9.38 27.31
C ARG A 43 -7.04 -8.75 28.67
N ALA A 44 -5.79 -8.74 28.99
CA ALA A 44 -5.16 -7.78 29.89
C ALA A 44 -4.61 -6.68 28.97
N GLY A 45 -4.76 -5.43 29.37
CA GLY A 45 -4.38 -4.28 28.55
C GLY A 45 -3.04 -4.51 27.85
N VAL A 46 -2.95 -4.04 26.60
CA VAL A 46 -1.78 -4.20 25.72
C VAL A 46 -0.54 -3.91 26.54
N VAL A 47 0.18 -4.97 26.96
CA VAL A 47 1.47 -4.81 27.65
C VAL A 47 2.41 -4.26 26.60
N ASP A 48 2.87 -3.04 26.80
CA ASP A 48 3.85 -2.39 25.95
C ASP A 48 5.05 -3.34 25.80
N PRO A 49 5.44 -3.76 24.56
CA PRO A 49 6.55 -4.68 24.35
C PRO A 49 7.85 -4.24 25.01
N VAL A 50 8.04 -2.93 25.16
CA VAL A 50 9.17 -2.30 25.88
C VAL A 50 9.11 -2.61 27.37
N ASP A 51 7.91 -2.51 27.97
CA ASP A 51 7.74 -2.88 29.38
C ASP A 51 7.96 -4.38 29.61
N ALA A 52 7.54 -5.25 28.69
CA ALA A 52 7.74 -6.69 28.81
C ALA A 52 9.22 -7.08 28.79
N GLY A 53 10.01 -6.56 27.84
CA GLY A 53 11.45 -6.81 27.74
C GLY A 53 12.23 -6.29 28.97
N PHE A 54 11.87 -5.10 29.44
CA PHE A 54 12.45 -4.52 30.67
C PHE A 54 12.19 -5.41 31.90
N TRP A 55 10.93 -5.81 32.12
CA TRP A 55 10.59 -6.65 33.27
C TRP A 55 11.21 -8.03 33.20
N GLU A 56 11.45 -8.55 32.01
CA GLU A 56 12.18 -9.82 31.83
C GLU A 56 13.65 -9.68 32.23
N THR A 57 14.32 -8.58 31.88
CA THR A 57 15.70 -8.30 32.29
C THR A 57 15.79 -8.09 33.82
N VAL A 58 14.82 -7.37 34.39
CA VAL A 58 14.70 -7.20 35.84
C VAL A 58 14.46 -8.54 36.55
N ALA A 59 13.56 -9.39 36.01
CA ALA A 59 13.24 -10.69 36.59
C ALA A 59 14.43 -11.66 36.56
N ARG A 60 15.31 -11.53 35.57
CA ARG A 60 16.58 -12.29 35.49
C ARG A 60 17.65 -11.78 36.45
N GLY A 61 17.47 -10.61 37.05
CA GLY A 61 18.45 -9.97 37.93
C GLY A 61 19.73 -9.53 37.20
N ASP A 62 19.67 -9.33 35.88
CA ASP A 62 20.80 -8.91 35.05
C ASP A 62 21.08 -7.41 35.23
N LEU A 63 21.77 -7.08 36.31
CA LEU A 63 22.12 -5.70 36.65
C LEU A 63 23.05 -5.06 35.60
N ALA A 64 23.96 -5.86 35.02
CA ALA A 64 24.93 -5.37 34.04
C ALA A 64 24.25 -5.09 32.70
N GLY A 65 23.36 -5.99 32.23
CA GLY A 65 22.53 -5.78 31.04
C GLY A 65 21.64 -4.59 31.19
N LEU A 66 20.97 -4.44 32.33
CA LEU A 66 20.10 -3.28 32.60
C LEU A 66 20.86 -1.96 32.63
N ALA A 67 22.05 -1.93 33.26
CA ALA A 67 22.90 -0.74 33.30
C ALA A 67 23.40 -0.34 31.89
N ALA A 68 23.76 -1.32 31.06
CA ALA A 68 24.16 -1.09 29.68
C ALA A 68 22.99 -0.54 28.81
N GLU A 69 21.78 -1.08 28.94
CA GLU A 69 20.58 -0.58 28.24
C GLU A 69 20.20 0.85 28.67
N LEU A 70 20.37 1.17 29.94
CA LEU A 70 20.09 2.50 30.47
C LEU A 70 21.23 3.50 30.23
N GLY A 71 22.42 3.04 29.82
CA GLY A 71 23.61 3.86 29.64
C GLY A 71 24.14 4.45 30.96
N VAL A 72 24.06 3.69 32.05
CA VAL A 72 24.57 4.06 33.38
C VAL A 72 25.54 3.02 33.92
N GLU A 73 26.41 3.42 34.86
CA GLU A 73 27.28 2.48 35.55
C GLU A 73 26.46 1.57 36.49
N PRO A 74 26.77 0.27 36.62
CA PRO A 74 26.05 -0.67 37.49
C PRO A 74 25.99 -0.27 38.98
N SER A 75 26.90 0.60 39.40
CA SER A 75 26.97 1.13 40.77
C SER A 75 26.34 2.51 40.94
N SER A 76 25.67 3.03 39.90
CA SER A 76 25.10 4.37 39.92
C SER A 76 23.99 4.51 40.96
N PRO A 77 23.91 5.65 41.69
CA PRO A 77 22.85 5.89 42.64
C PRO A 77 21.48 5.99 41.96
N LEU A 78 20.41 5.66 42.67
CA LEU A 78 19.04 5.62 42.16
C LEU A 78 18.60 6.95 41.52
N GLU A 79 19.11 8.08 42.03
CA GLU A 79 18.84 9.43 41.50
C GLU A 79 19.31 9.60 40.04
N SER A 80 20.38 8.92 39.62
CA SER A 80 20.85 8.96 38.23
C SER A 80 20.18 7.88 37.36
N VAL A 81 19.72 6.80 37.94
CA VAL A 81 19.05 5.69 37.22
C VAL A 81 17.64 6.08 36.80
N LEU A 82 16.87 6.80 37.62
CA LEU A 82 15.49 7.18 37.29
C LEU A 82 15.35 8.04 36.01
N PRO A 83 16.16 9.09 35.78
CA PRO A 83 16.11 9.83 34.52
C PRO A 83 16.52 8.99 33.30
N ALA A 84 17.54 8.10 33.46
CA ALA A 84 17.97 7.20 32.40
C ALA A 84 16.87 6.20 32.03
N LEU A 85 16.20 5.61 33.03
CA LEU A 85 15.07 4.71 32.85
C LEU A 85 13.89 5.40 32.15
N SER A 86 13.56 6.61 32.57
CA SER A 86 12.49 7.41 31.95
C SER A 86 12.79 7.72 30.49
N SER A 87 14.04 8.09 30.17
CA SER A 87 14.51 8.37 28.82
C SER A 87 14.55 7.10 27.96
N TRP A 88 15.01 5.98 28.51
CA TRP A 88 15.02 4.69 27.84
C TRP A 88 13.59 4.25 27.49
N ARG A 89 12.66 4.31 28.43
CA ARG A 89 11.25 3.97 28.23
C ARG A 89 10.59 4.86 27.19
N ALA A 90 10.88 6.18 27.22
CA ALA A 90 10.36 7.11 26.22
C ALA A 90 10.85 6.77 24.81
N ARG A 91 12.17 6.52 24.65
CA ARG A 91 12.76 6.10 23.36
C ARG A 91 12.21 4.76 22.89
N GLY A 92 12.06 3.79 23.80
CA GLY A 92 11.50 2.47 23.49
C GLY A 92 10.06 2.57 22.97
N ARG A 93 9.21 3.37 23.63
CA ARG A 93 7.84 3.61 23.19
C ARG A 93 7.75 4.35 21.87
N GLU A 94 8.61 5.32 21.65
CA GLU A 94 8.69 6.03 20.37
C GLU A 94 9.08 5.07 19.25
N ARG A 95 10.10 4.25 19.46
CA ARG A 95 10.53 3.23 18.49
C ARG A 95 9.42 2.22 18.21
N SER A 96 8.80 1.66 19.24
CA SER A 96 7.68 0.72 19.10
C SER A 96 6.51 1.32 18.32
N ARG A 97 6.20 2.62 18.55
CA ARG A 97 5.18 3.35 17.79
C ARG A 97 5.58 3.47 16.32
N LEU A 98 6.81 3.90 16.04
CA LEU A 98 7.30 4.05 14.65
C LEU A 98 7.35 2.71 13.92
N ASP A 99 7.77 1.63 14.60
CA ASP A 99 7.75 0.27 14.05
C ASP A 99 6.32 -0.18 13.69
N GLY A 100 5.33 0.18 14.52
CA GLY A 100 3.92 -0.09 14.28
C GLY A 100 3.31 0.69 13.11
N TRP A 101 3.97 1.76 12.63
CA TRP A 101 3.51 2.56 11.50
C TRP A 101 4.12 2.15 10.16
N ARG A 102 5.10 1.28 10.16
CA ARG A 102 5.92 0.94 8.99
C ARG A 102 5.43 -0.33 8.33
N TYR A 103 5.19 -0.24 7.03
CA TYR A 103 4.77 -1.37 6.21
C TYR A 103 5.51 -1.35 4.88
N HIS A 104 5.67 -2.51 4.28
CA HIS A 104 6.15 -2.64 2.91
C HIS A 104 5.22 -3.52 2.08
N VAL A 105 5.27 -3.33 0.78
CA VAL A 105 4.59 -4.20 -0.18
C VAL A 105 5.49 -5.38 -0.49
N SER A 106 4.92 -6.58 -0.41
CA SER A 106 5.58 -7.83 -0.78
C SER A 106 4.75 -8.61 -1.81
N TRP A 107 5.38 -9.55 -2.47
CA TRP A 107 4.75 -10.41 -3.46
C TRP A 107 4.90 -11.87 -3.04
N LYS A 108 3.78 -12.57 -2.95
CA LYS A 108 3.76 -14.00 -2.60
C LYS A 108 3.54 -14.86 -3.84
N PRO A 109 4.38 -15.87 -4.08
CA PRO A 109 4.14 -16.83 -5.14
C PRO A 109 2.89 -17.65 -4.82
N VAL A 110 2.07 -17.87 -5.85
CA VAL A 110 0.95 -18.80 -5.79
C VAL A 110 1.45 -20.17 -6.22
N THR A 111 1.27 -21.16 -5.33
CA THR A 111 1.54 -22.57 -5.63
C THR A 111 0.28 -23.24 -6.17
N ASP A 112 0.48 -24.23 -7.04
CA ASP A 112 -0.58 -25.12 -7.53
C ASP A 112 -1.75 -24.44 -8.29
N LEU A 113 -1.44 -23.43 -9.11
CA LEU A 113 -2.42 -22.83 -9.99
C LEU A 113 -2.77 -23.81 -11.12
N ALA A 114 -3.93 -24.47 -10.98
CA ALA A 114 -4.41 -25.42 -12.00
C ALA A 114 -4.77 -24.68 -13.30
N GLU A 115 -4.37 -25.23 -14.43
CA GLU A 115 -4.76 -24.71 -15.73
C GLU A 115 -6.28 -24.78 -15.90
N GLN A 116 -6.87 -23.68 -16.33
CA GLN A 116 -8.30 -23.59 -16.60
C GLN A 116 -8.53 -22.95 -17.97
N ALA A 117 -9.43 -23.55 -18.76
CA ALA A 117 -9.87 -22.98 -20.00
C ALA A 117 -10.88 -21.86 -19.75
N LEU A 118 -10.76 -20.78 -20.47
CA LEU A 118 -11.77 -19.71 -20.48
C LEU A 118 -12.99 -20.16 -21.28
N ARG A 119 -14.13 -19.57 -20.99
CA ARG A 119 -15.37 -19.79 -21.72
C ARG A 119 -16.09 -18.45 -21.96
N GLY A 120 -16.90 -18.44 -23.00
CA GLY A 120 -17.71 -17.27 -23.35
C GLY A 120 -16.90 -16.17 -24.04
N THR A 121 -17.59 -15.08 -24.29
CA THR A 121 -17.08 -13.93 -25.02
C THR A 121 -16.30 -13.01 -24.07
N TRP A 122 -15.10 -12.63 -24.45
CA TRP A 122 -14.25 -11.69 -23.70
C TRP A 122 -14.01 -10.44 -24.54
N ALA A 123 -14.37 -9.29 -23.99
CA ALA A 123 -14.12 -8.01 -24.63
C ALA A 123 -12.67 -7.57 -24.36
N LEU A 124 -11.90 -7.30 -25.42
CA LEU A 124 -10.56 -6.72 -25.33
C LEU A 124 -10.62 -5.26 -25.79
N ILE A 125 -10.55 -4.33 -24.85
CA ILE A 125 -10.63 -2.89 -25.13
C ILE A 125 -9.26 -2.33 -25.46
N GLY A 126 -9.17 -1.55 -26.53
CA GLY A 126 -7.93 -0.94 -27.03
C GLY A 126 -7.22 -1.76 -28.09
N ASP A 127 -7.75 -2.90 -28.46
CA ASP A 127 -7.41 -3.60 -29.68
C ASP A 127 -8.37 -3.17 -30.81
N ASP A 128 -7.82 -2.75 -31.94
CA ASP A 128 -8.61 -2.35 -33.12
C ASP A 128 -8.84 -3.50 -34.12
N GLY A 129 -8.41 -4.70 -33.76
CA GLY A 129 -8.50 -5.89 -34.58
C GLY A 129 -7.55 -5.88 -35.79
N SER A 130 -6.67 -4.87 -35.92
CA SER A 130 -5.72 -4.78 -37.07
C SER A 130 -4.50 -5.70 -36.91
N GLY A 131 -4.33 -6.29 -35.71
CA GLY A 131 -3.16 -7.09 -35.34
C GLY A 131 -1.89 -6.28 -35.14
N THR A 132 -1.92 -4.98 -35.38
CA THR A 132 -0.78 -4.07 -35.19
C THR A 132 -0.78 -3.43 -33.80
N SER A 133 -1.93 -3.35 -33.13
CA SER A 133 -2.10 -2.82 -31.78
C SER A 133 -1.80 -3.85 -30.68
N ASP A 134 -1.96 -5.15 -30.96
CA ASP A 134 -1.68 -6.24 -30.01
C ASP A 134 -0.26 -6.82 -30.18
N ALA A 135 0.76 -6.00 -29.97
CA ALA A 135 2.16 -6.46 -29.96
C ALA A 135 2.47 -7.50 -28.87
N LEU A 136 1.57 -7.69 -27.89
CA LEU A 136 1.69 -8.67 -26.83
C LEU A 136 1.11 -10.04 -27.21
N GLY A 137 0.27 -10.11 -28.25
CA GLY A 137 -0.44 -11.32 -28.64
C GLY A 137 -1.52 -11.75 -27.63
N LEU A 138 -2.13 -10.77 -26.93
CA LEU A 138 -3.10 -11.05 -25.88
C LEU A 138 -4.40 -11.65 -26.42
N ALA A 139 -4.88 -11.17 -27.57
CA ALA A 139 -6.07 -11.71 -28.25
C ALA A 139 -5.85 -13.19 -28.65
N ASP A 140 -4.71 -13.49 -29.26
CA ASP A 140 -4.33 -14.85 -29.65
C ASP A 140 -4.17 -15.76 -28.43
N ALA A 141 -3.55 -15.25 -27.35
CA ALA A 141 -3.38 -15.96 -26.10
C ALA A 141 -4.72 -16.34 -25.47
N LEU A 142 -5.67 -15.41 -25.39
CA LEU A 142 -7.00 -15.65 -24.86
C LEU A 142 -7.79 -16.65 -25.71
N THR A 143 -7.73 -16.51 -27.02
CA THR A 143 -8.35 -17.47 -27.98
C THR A 143 -7.75 -18.86 -27.82
N GLY A 144 -6.43 -18.95 -27.65
CA GLY A 144 -5.71 -20.22 -27.47
C GLY A 144 -6.10 -20.98 -26.19
N ILE A 145 -6.65 -20.31 -25.17
CA ILE A 145 -7.14 -20.92 -23.94
C ILE A 145 -8.68 -21.04 -23.89
N GLY A 146 -9.38 -20.81 -25.01
CA GLY A 146 -10.78 -21.12 -25.19
C GLY A 146 -11.76 -19.95 -25.10
N ALA A 147 -11.28 -18.71 -24.99
CA ALA A 147 -12.14 -17.52 -25.04
C ALA A 147 -12.56 -17.20 -26.49
N GLU A 148 -13.76 -16.70 -26.66
CA GLU A 148 -14.16 -15.97 -27.85
C GLU A 148 -13.81 -14.49 -27.65
N VAL A 149 -12.81 -13.98 -28.36
CA VAL A 149 -12.31 -12.61 -28.17
C VAL A 149 -12.99 -11.65 -29.12
N VAL A 150 -13.58 -10.58 -28.58
CA VAL A 150 -14.14 -9.47 -29.33
C VAL A 150 -13.30 -8.23 -29.09
N ALA A 151 -12.63 -7.76 -30.15
CA ALA A 151 -11.89 -6.50 -30.11
C ALA A 151 -12.86 -5.32 -30.01
N VAL A 152 -12.63 -4.43 -29.03
CA VAL A 152 -13.44 -3.22 -28.81
C VAL A 152 -12.52 -2.02 -29.00
N PRO A 153 -12.67 -1.28 -30.10
CA PRO A 153 -11.85 -0.09 -30.34
C PRO A 153 -12.17 0.99 -29.30
N LEU A 154 -11.17 1.81 -28.99
CA LEU A 154 -11.35 2.98 -28.13
C LEU A 154 -12.34 3.97 -28.75
N GLY A 155 -12.94 4.77 -27.92
CA GLY A 155 -13.89 5.81 -28.26
C GLY A 155 -14.18 6.68 -27.05
N ASP A 156 -15.07 7.65 -27.19
CA ASP A 156 -15.55 8.40 -26.05
C ASP A 156 -16.46 7.55 -25.15
N ARG A 157 -16.80 8.08 -23.95
CA ARG A 157 -17.65 7.40 -22.96
C ARG A 157 -18.95 6.87 -23.57
N ALA A 158 -19.62 7.67 -24.40
CA ALA A 158 -20.93 7.32 -24.98
C ALA A 158 -20.80 6.21 -26.04
N GLU A 159 -19.80 6.31 -26.90
CA GLU A 159 -19.49 5.28 -27.92
C GLU A 159 -19.11 3.94 -27.28
N LEU A 160 -18.26 3.98 -26.24
CA LEU A 160 -17.89 2.79 -25.48
C LEU A 160 -19.10 2.15 -24.80
N ALA A 161 -19.98 2.98 -24.19
CA ALA A 161 -21.20 2.48 -23.53
C ALA A 161 -22.14 1.78 -24.52
N VAL A 162 -22.27 2.29 -25.75
CA VAL A 162 -23.08 1.64 -26.80
C VAL A 162 -22.50 0.28 -27.16
N ARG A 163 -21.19 0.21 -27.47
CA ARG A 163 -20.50 -1.03 -27.83
C ARG A 163 -20.56 -2.08 -26.73
N LEU A 164 -20.34 -1.67 -25.48
CA LEU A 164 -20.33 -2.58 -24.33
C LEU A 164 -21.73 -3.09 -23.97
N ARG A 165 -22.79 -2.32 -24.24
CA ARG A 165 -24.18 -2.74 -24.00
C ARG A 165 -24.62 -3.87 -24.93
N GLU A 166 -24.08 -3.88 -26.16
CA GLU A 166 -24.39 -4.90 -27.16
C GLU A 166 -23.63 -6.22 -26.93
N LEU A 167 -22.66 -6.24 -26.01
CA LEU A 167 -21.82 -7.40 -25.74
C LEU A 167 -22.24 -8.11 -24.46
N GLU A 168 -22.68 -9.36 -24.59
CA GLU A 168 -22.82 -10.29 -23.45
C GLU A 168 -21.45 -10.89 -23.12
N SER A 169 -20.64 -10.14 -22.37
CA SER A 169 -19.25 -10.53 -22.06
C SER A 169 -19.16 -11.33 -20.77
N ALA A 170 -18.34 -12.40 -20.80
CA ALA A 170 -17.92 -13.14 -19.60
C ALA A 170 -16.87 -12.38 -18.79
N GLY A 171 -16.12 -11.49 -19.43
CA GLY A 171 -15.15 -10.59 -18.81
C GLY A 171 -14.67 -9.52 -19.80
N ILE A 172 -14.09 -8.47 -19.26
CA ILE A 172 -13.61 -7.31 -20.00
C ILE A 172 -12.16 -7.06 -19.62
N LEU A 173 -11.27 -7.01 -20.61
CA LEU A 173 -9.86 -6.66 -20.42
C LEU A 173 -9.57 -5.32 -21.08
N VAL A 174 -8.85 -4.46 -20.36
CA VAL A 174 -8.26 -3.25 -20.94
C VAL A 174 -6.82 -3.55 -21.30
N HIS A 175 -6.47 -3.36 -22.57
CA HIS A 175 -5.13 -3.65 -23.09
C HIS A 175 -4.06 -2.74 -22.47
N PRO A 176 -2.81 -3.21 -22.28
CA PRO A 176 -1.73 -2.40 -21.67
C PRO A 176 -1.42 -1.08 -22.40
N THR A 177 -1.67 -0.99 -23.69
CA THR A 177 -1.40 0.22 -24.50
C THR A 177 -2.43 1.35 -24.28
N VAL A 178 -3.59 1.06 -23.71
CA VAL A 178 -4.64 2.07 -23.44
C VAL A 178 -4.11 3.15 -22.50
N ALA A 179 -4.27 4.42 -22.88
CA ALA A 179 -3.81 5.53 -22.04
C ALA A 179 -4.63 5.66 -20.75
N LEU A 180 -4.06 6.26 -19.72
CA LEU A 180 -4.72 6.37 -18.40
C LEU A 180 -6.06 7.10 -18.47
N ALA A 181 -6.17 8.15 -19.30
CA ALA A 181 -7.42 8.88 -19.50
C ALA A 181 -8.51 8.02 -20.19
N ASP A 182 -8.08 7.14 -21.12
CA ASP A 182 -9.01 6.23 -21.80
C ASP A 182 -9.46 5.10 -20.87
N VAL A 183 -8.60 4.66 -19.93
CA VAL A 183 -9.00 3.73 -18.85
C VAL A 183 -10.14 4.34 -18.02
N LEU A 184 -10.06 5.64 -17.70
CA LEU A 184 -11.14 6.35 -17.01
C LEU A 184 -12.43 6.34 -17.83
N ALA A 185 -12.37 6.64 -19.14
CA ALA A 185 -13.52 6.61 -20.02
C ALA A 185 -14.16 5.21 -20.10
N VAL A 186 -13.37 4.14 -20.10
CA VAL A 186 -13.85 2.75 -20.05
C VAL A 186 -14.60 2.48 -18.74
N VAL A 187 -14.05 2.88 -17.60
CA VAL A 187 -14.71 2.71 -16.28
C VAL A 187 -16.04 3.44 -16.24
N GLN A 188 -16.09 4.68 -16.74
CA GLN A 188 -17.29 5.49 -16.82
C GLN A 188 -18.33 4.89 -17.77
N ALA A 189 -17.92 4.44 -18.95
CA ALA A 189 -18.81 3.77 -19.90
C ALA A 189 -19.42 2.49 -19.30
N LEU A 190 -18.65 1.73 -18.55
CA LEU A 190 -19.15 0.56 -17.83
C LEU A 190 -20.12 0.92 -16.69
N ALA A 191 -19.98 2.09 -16.08
CA ALA A 191 -20.97 2.58 -15.11
C ALA A 191 -22.31 2.92 -15.76
N ASP A 192 -22.31 3.35 -17.04
CA ASP A 192 -23.50 3.71 -17.81
C ASP A 192 -24.26 2.50 -18.38
N VAL A 193 -23.72 1.29 -18.24
CA VAL A 193 -24.33 0.07 -18.75
C VAL A 193 -24.59 -0.96 -17.65
N GLU A 194 -25.68 -1.72 -17.77
CA GLU A 194 -26.00 -2.82 -16.86
C GLU A 194 -25.19 -4.08 -17.26
N SER A 195 -23.88 -4.08 -16.97
CA SER A 195 -23.00 -5.23 -17.18
C SER A 195 -22.49 -5.75 -15.84
N SER A 196 -22.54 -7.07 -15.66
CA SER A 196 -21.93 -7.76 -14.52
C SER A 196 -20.54 -8.34 -14.82
N ALA A 197 -20.05 -8.17 -16.06
CA ALA A 197 -18.77 -8.69 -16.48
C ALA A 197 -17.62 -8.04 -15.68
N PRO A 198 -16.69 -8.84 -15.12
CA PRO A 198 -15.56 -8.31 -14.37
C PRO A 198 -14.58 -7.56 -15.30
N LEU A 199 -14.20 -6.35 -14.87
CA LEU A 199 -13.21 -5.52 -15.53
C LEU A 199 -11.81 -5.85 -15.00
N TRP A 200 -10.90 -6.21 -15.90
CA TRP A 200 -9.48 -6.41 -15.63
C TRP A 200 -8.65 -5.33 -16.31
N LEU A 201 -7.83 -4.62 -15.54
CA LEU A 201 -6.81 -3.74 -16.11
C LEU A 201 -5.53 -4.55 -16.30
N VAL A 202 -5.17 -4.77 -17.56
CA VAL A 202 -3.94 -5.47 -17.93
C VAL A 202 -2.83 -4.46 -18.12
N THR A 203 -1.68 -4.75 -17.55
CA THR A 203 -0.46 -3.92 -17.64
C THR A 203 0.74 -4.79 -18.00
N ARG A 204 1.84 -4.14 -18.34
CA ARG A 204 3.13 -4.78 -18.55
C ARG A 204 4.23 -3.94 -17.91
N GLY A 205 4.90 -4.53 -16.92
CA GLY A 205 5.94 -3.82 -16.18
C GLY A 205 5.41 -2.71 -15.28
N ALA A 206 4.16 -2.81 -14.79
CA ALA A 206 3.62 -1.85 -13.82
C ALA A 206 4.20 -2.01 -12.43
N VAL A 207 4.67 -3.20 -12.11
CA VAL A 207 5.18 -3.57 -10.79
C VAL A 207 6.47 -4.38 -10.90
N SER A 208 7.35 -4.24 -9.91
CA SER A 208 8.49 -5.12 -9.71
C SER A 208 8.17 -6.10 -8.58
N VAL A 209 8.31 -7.40 -8.83
CA VAL A 209 8.02 -8.45 -7.84
C VAL A 209 9.29 -9.01 -7.22
N GLY A 210 10.45 -8.57 -7.68
CA GLY A 210 11.76 -8.98 -7.16
C GLY A 210 12.91 -8.43 -7.98
N ARG A 211 14.13 -8.70 -7.54
CA ARG A 211 15.38 -8.16 -8.14
C ARG A 211 15.61 -8.54 -9.61
N ALA A 212 14.93 -9.58 -10.10
CA ALA A 212 15.04 -10.02 -11.50
C ALA A 212 14.16 -9.19 -12.46
N ASP A 213 13.18 -8.48 -11.93
CA ASP A 213 12.34 -7.57 -12.72
C ASP A 213 13.08 -6.27 -12.99
N GLY A 214 12.78 -5.66 -14.12
CA GLY A 214 13.19 -4.29 -14.41
C GLY A 214 12.49 -3.27 -13.49
N ALA A 215 12.89 -2.01 -13.62
CA ALA A 215 12.17 -0.92 -12.97
C ALA A 215 10.73 -0.83 -13.52
N PRO A 216 9.74 -0.54 -12.68
CA PRO A 216 8.38 -0.34 -13.13
C PRO A 216 8.27 0.84 -14.11
N ASP A 217 7.41 0.67 -15.12
CA ASP A 217 7.00 1.76 -16.01
C ASP A 217 6.05 2.71 -15.26
N VAL A 218 6.36 3.99 -15.29
CA VAL A 218 5.64 5.03 -14.53
C VAL A 218 4.17 5.14 -14.93
N VAL A 219 3.88 5.02 -16.24
CA VAL A 219 2.51 5.11 -16.77
C VAL A 219 1.71 3.86 -16.42
N GLN A 220 2.32 2.68 -16.53
CA GLN A 220 1.67 1.43 -16.14
C GLN A 220 1.42 1.37 -14.63
N ALA A 221 2.34 1.86 -13.81
CA ALA A 221 2.17 1.98 -12.36
C ALA A 221 1.02 2.94 -11.98
N ALA A 222 0.85 4.05 -12.72
CA ALA A 222 -0.30 4.95 -12.54
C ALA A 222 -1.64 4.23 -12.74
N LYS A 223 -1.75 3.32 -13.72
CA LYS A 223 -2.96 2.51 -13.93
C LYS A 223 -3.27 1.61 -12.73
N TRP A 224 -2.26 1.10 -12.05
CA TRP A 224 -2.44 0.32 -10.84
C TRP A 224 -2.99 1.18 -9.70
N GLY A 225 -2.51 2.42 -9.57
CA GLY A 225 -3.05 3.39 -8.61
C GLY A 225 -4.54 3.66 -8.86
N LEU A 226 -4.89 4.01 -10.11
CA LEU A 226 -6.28 4.24 -10.53
C LEU A 226 -7.15 2.99 -10.31
N GLY A 227 -6.69 1.82 -10.73
CA GLY A 227 -7.45 0.58 -10.64
C GLY A 227 -7.77 0.14 -9.21
N ARG A 228 -6.92 0.48 -8.22
CA ARG A 228 -7.23 0.25 -6.80
C ARG A 228 -8.47 1.04 -6.36
N VAL A 229 -8.65 2.25 -6.90
CA VAL A 229 -9.84 3.07 -6.62
C VAL A 229 -11.05 2.55 -7.38
N VAL A 230 -10.89 2.08 -8.64
CA VAL A 230 -11.96 1.38 -9.36
C VAL A 230 -12.50 0.21 -8.54
N GLY A 231 -11.62 -0.58 -7.94
CA GLY A 231 -12.01 -1.69 -7.07
C GLY A 231 -12.74 -1.24 -5.79
N LEU A 232 -12.57 0.00 -5.33
CA LEU A 232 -13.29 0.57 -4.19
C LEU A 232 -14.67 1.10 -4.58
N GLU A 233 -14.75 1.87 -5.66
CA GLU A 233 -15.99 2.54 -6.08
C GLU A 233 -16.91 1.62 -6.89
N HIS A 234 -16.34 0.64 -7.62
CA HIS A 234 -17.11 -0.29 -8.45
C HIS A 234 -16.81 -1.77 -8.10
N PRO A 235 -16.93 -2.20 -6.83
CA PRO A 235 -16.49 -3.52 -6.36
C PRO A 235 -17.20 -4.69 -7.05
N ALA A 236 -18.46 -4.53 -7.45
CA ALA A 236 -19.25 -5.57 -8.10
C ALA A 236 -18.78 -5.91 -9.52
N ARG A 237 -18.12 -4.96 -10.19
CA ARG A 237 -17.62 -5.12 -11.58
C ARG A 237 -16.10 -5.25 -11.64
N TRP A 238 -15.44 -5.25 -10.50
CA TRP A 238 -13.99 -5.29 -10.45
C TRP A 238 -13.47 -6.73 -10.56
N GLY A 239 -12.74 -7.03 -11.64
CA GLY A 239 -11.93 -8.24 -11.78
C GLY A 239 -10.61 -8.10 -11.05
N GLY A 240 -9.78 -7.13 -11.45
CA GLY A 240 -8.50 -6.89 -10.83
C GLY A 240 -7.47 -6.18 -11.71
N LEU A 241 -6.27 -6.08 -11.15
CA LEU A 241 -5.04 -5.62 -11.79
C LEU A 241 -4.19 -6.83 -12.13
N LEU A 242 -3.74 -6.88 -13.38
CA LEU A 242 -2.97 -7.99 -13.89
C LEU A 242 -1.73 -7.47 -14.62
N ASP A 243 -0.54 -7.74 -14.08
CA ASP A 243 0.72 -7.36 -14.72
C ASP A 243 1.37 -8.56 -15.40
N LEU A 244 1.53 -8.45 -16.72
CA LEU A 244 2.02 -9.52 -17.57
C LEU A 244 3.54 -9.42 -17.79
N PRO A 245 4.21 -10.55 -18.09
CA PRO A 245 5.59 -10.54 -18.51
C PRO A 245 5.76 -9.88 -19.88
N GLU A 246 7.00 -9.60 -20.25
CA GLU A 246 7.32 -8.99 -21.54
C GLU A 246 6.87 -9.84 -22.73
N THR A 247 6.93 -11.16 -22.58
CA THR A 247 6.48 -12.14 -23.57
C THR A 247 5.52 -13.14 -22.94
N LEU A 248 4.42 -13.44 -23.63
CA LEU A 248 3.44 -14.44 -23.23
C LEU A 248 3.88 -15.81 -23.79
N ASP A 249 4.65 -16.57 -23.01
CA ASP A 249 4.90 -17.98 -23.31
C ASP A 249 3.69 -18.85 -22.91
N GLY A 250 3.68 -20.11 -23.32
CA GLY A 250 2.56 -21.03 -23.05
C GLY A 250 2.25 -21.18 -21.53
N ARG A 251 3.26 -21.03 -20.66
CA ARG A 251 3.06 -21.09 -19.20
C ARG A 251 2.41 -19.80 -18.68
N ALA A 252 2.81 -18.66 -19.20
CA ALA A 252 2.20 -17.38 -18.85
C ALA A 252 0.73 -17.34 -19.30
N VAL A 253 0.45 -17.84 -20.51
CA VAL A 253 -0.92 -17.97 -21.04
C VAL A 253 -1.79 -18.89 -20.19
N ALA A 254 -1.29 -20.06 -19.79
CA ALA A 254 -2.02 -20.97 -18.91
C ALA A 254 -2.35 -20.33 -17.54
N ARG A 255 -1.40 -19.59 -16.95
CA ARG A 255 -1.62 -18.84 -15.70
C ARG A 255 -2.63 -17.72 -15.87
N LEU A 256 -2.54 -16.98 -16.99
CA LEU A 256 -3.51 -15.94 -17.34
C LEU A 256 -4.93 -16.53 -17.38
N GLY A 257 -5.11 -17.65 -18.07
CA GLY A 257 -6.39 -18.37 -18.12
C GLY A 257 -6.91 -18.75 -16.75
N ALA A 258 -6.07 -19.31 -15.89
CA ALA A 258 -6.44 -19.70 -14.54
C ALA A 258 -6.85 -18.49 -13.68
N VAL A 259 -6.11 -17.37 -13.75
CA VAL A 259 -6.44 -16.13 -13.03
C VAL A 259 -7.80 -15.60 -13.47
N LEU A 260 -8.02 -15.45 -14.78
CA LEU A 260 -9.26 -14.93 -15.35
C LEU A 260 -10.46 -15.86 -15.10
N ALA A 261 -10.23 -17.18 -15.02
CA ALA A 261 -11.24 -18.16 -14.66
C ALA A 261 -11.59 -18.17 -13.16
N GLY A 262 -10.94 -17.32 -12.34
CA GLY A 262 -11.24 -17.17 -10.92
C GLY A 262 -10.52 -18.17 -10.00
N ALA A 263 -9.47 -18.85 -10.46
CA ALA A 263 -8.72 -19.83 -9.67
C ALA A 263 -8.08 -19.25 -8.40
N LEU A 264 -7.89 -17.93 -8.35
CA LEU A 264 -7.31 -17.21 -7.22
C LEU A 264 -8.34 -16.64 -6.23
N GLY A 265 -9.62 -16.94 -6.42
CA GLY A 265 -10.70 -16.47 -5.54
C GLY A 265 -10.79 -14.93 -5.52
N ALA A 266 -10.59 -14.33 -4.36
CA ALA A 266 -10.75 -12.87 -4.18
C ALA A 266 -9.50 -12.04 -4.53
N GLU A 267 -8.40 -12.67 -4.99
CA GLU A 267 -7.19 -11.96 -5.39
C GLU A 267 -7.43 -11.04 -6.58
N ASP A 268 -7.10 -9.78 -6.43
CA ASP A 268 -7.36 -8.75 -7.44
C ASP A 268 -6.10 -7.94 -7.82
N GLN A 269 -4.93 -8.32 -7.35
CA GLN A 269 -3.64 -7.69 -7.69
C GLN A 269 -2.60 -8.78 -7.95
N VAL A 270 -2.45 -9.14 -9.21
CA VAL A 270 -1.69 -10.32 -9.63
C VAL A 270 -0.60 -9.92 -10.62
N ALA A 271 0.59 -10.45 -10.43
CA ALA A 271 1.68 -10.36 -11.41
C ALA A 271 2.01 -11.77 -11.94
N ILE A 272 2.06 -11.94 -13.26
CA ILE A 272 2.50 -13.17 -13.91
C ILE A 272 3.95 -12.98 -14.35
N ARG A 273 4.81 -13.91 -13.95
CA ARG A 273 6.24 -13.94 -14.32
C ARG A 273 6.64 -15.33 -14.78
N SER A 274 7.81 -15.49 -15.33
CA SER A 274 8.34 -16.80 -15.74
C SER A 274 8.32 -17.83 -14.59
N GLY A 275 8.60 -17.38 -13.37
CA GLY A 275 8.60 -18.20 -12.17
C GLY A 275 7.22 -18.59 -11.61
N GLY A 276 6.14 -17.92 -11.99
CA GLY A 276 4.80 -18.19 -11.44
C GLY A 276 3.86 -16.99 -11.51
N ALA A 277 2.68 -17.16 -10.93
CA ALA A 277 1.80 -16.06 -10.56
C ALA A 277 2.14 -15.61 -9.14
N LEU A 278 2.13 -14.31 -8.90
CA LEU A 278 2.40 -13.71 -7.59
C LEU A 278 1.25 -12.79 -7.23
N VAL A 279 0.92 -12.76 -5.95
CA VAL A 279 -0.13 -11.92 -5.41
C VAL A 279 0.44 -10.91 -4.42
N ARG A 280 -0.12 -9.72 -4.41
CA ARG A 280 0.39 -8.57 -3.65
C ARG A 280 -0.06 -8.62 -2.19
N ARG A 281 0.84 -8.27 -1.26
CA ARG A 281 0.59 -8.25 0.19
C ARG A 281 1.19 -7.01 0.84
N LEU A 282 0.52 -6.54 1.89
CA LEU A 282 1.07 -5.57 2.83
C LEU A 282 1.61 -6.31 4.05
N ALA A 283 2.84 -6.01 4.43
CA ALA A 283 3.49 -6.62 5.58
C ALA A 283 4.13 -5.55 6.48
N ALA A 284 4.21 -5.82 7.78
CA ALA A 284 4.93 -4.96 8.71
C ALA A 284 6.41 -4.87 8.35
N ALA A 285 7.01 -3.70 8.51
CA ALA A 285 8.40 -3.40 8.20
C ALA A 285 9.10 -2.71 9.39
N PRO A 286 9.29 -3.39 10.52
CA PRO A 286 9.97 -2.80 11.67
C PRO A 286 11.40 -2.41 11.31
N VAL A 287 11.94 -1.39 11.99
CA VAL A 287 13.32 -0.95 11.77
C VAL A 287 14.30 -2.02 12.23
N VAL A 288 15.06 -2.59 11.32
CA VAL A 288 16.11 -3.57 11.60
C VAL A 288 17.47 -2.90 11.44
N GLY A 289 17.95 -2.23 12.48
CA GLY A 289 19.22 -1.49 12.42
C GLY A 289 19.12 -0.26 11.48
N GLY A 290 20.19 0.44 11.32
CA GLY A 290 20.28 1.57 10.38
C GLY A 290 20.61 2.88 11.07
N ASP A 291 21.30 3.74 10.32
CA ASP A 291 21.60 5.10 10.73
C ASP A 291 20.38 5.98 10.50
N THR A 292 20.29 7.05 11.24
CA THR A 292 19.28 8.10 11.00
C THR A 292 19.86 9.09 10.00
N TRP A 293 19.14 9.33 8.90
CA TRP A 293 19.56 10.33 7.94
C TRP A 293 19.52 11.73 8.56
N CYS A 294 20.62 12.44 8.45
CA CYS A 294 20.75 13.85 8.79
C CYS A 294 21.03 14.62 7.49
N PRO A 295 20.16 15.52 7.06
CA PRO A 295 20.39 16.32 5.86
C PRO A 295 21.64 17.18 6.02
N ARG A 296 22.42 17.35 4.94
CA ARG A 296 23.66 18.15 4.90
C ARG A 296 23.65 19.00 3.64
N GLY A 297 24.50 20.00 3.62
CA GLY A 297 24.67 20.87 2.45
C GLY A 297 23.38 21.54 2.01
N THR A 298 23.15 21.59 0.71
CA THR A 298 21.99 22.22 0.08
C THR A 298 20.85 21.23 -0.10
N VAL A 299 19.69 21.47 0.53
CA VAL A 299 18.48 20.64 0.41
C VAL A 299 17.42 21.37 -0.39
N LEU A 300 17.02 20.79 -1.53
CA LEU A 300 15.91 21.28 -2.35
C LEU A 300 14.60 20.62 -1.90
N ILE A 301 13.60 21.43 -1.59
CA ILE A 301 12.27 20.97 -1.16
C ILE A 301 11.22 21.43 -2.17
N GLY A 302 10.77 20.52 -3.04
CA GLY A 302 9.63 20.73 -3.92
C GLY A 302 8.33 20.75 -3.11
N GLY A 303 7.53 21.81 -3.25
CA GLY A 303 6.39 22.09 -2.37
C GLY A 303 6.80 22.70 -1.02
N GLY A 304 8.00 23.28 -0.93
CA GLY A 304 8.62 23.75 0.31
C GLY A 304 7.85 24.83 1.08
N THR A 305 6.97 25.59 0.41
CA THR A 305 6.11 26.59 1.06
C THR A 305 4.71 26.05 1.41
N GLY A 306 4.43 24.78 1.14
CA GLY A 306 3.19 24.12 1.53
C GLY A 306 3.24 23.60 2.96
N GLY A 307 2.11 23.09 3.49
CA GLY A 307 2.02 22.64 4.88
C GLY A 307 3.07 21.59 5.26
N LEU A 308 3.21 20.51 4.48
CA LEU A 308 4.22 19.47 4.72
C LEU A 308 5.63 19.99 4.48
N GLY A 309 5.83 20.77 3.39
CA GLY A 309 7.13 21.35 3.05
C GLY A 309 7.67 22.30 4.12
N THR A 310 6.79 23.06 4.77
CA THR A 310 7.15 23.97 5.88
C THR A 310 7.63 23.19 7.11
N GLN A 311 6.97 22.09 7.47
CA GLN A 311 7.42 21.21 8.57
C GLN A 311 8.76 20.56 8.25
N LEU A 312 8.92 20.09 7.01
CA LEU A 312 10.17 19.51 6.53
C LEU A 312 11.31 20.52 6.53
N ALA A 313 11.06 21.76 6.08
CA ALA A 313 12.07 22.83 6.06
C ALA A 313 12.59 23.15 7.47
N ARG A 314 11.68 23.31 8.45
CA ARG A 314 12.06 23.54 9.84
C ARG A 314 12.87 22.36 10.41
N TRP A 315 12.44 21.15 10.12
CA TRP A 315 13.13 19.94 10.57
C TRP A 315 14.53 19.84 9.92
N ALA A 316 14.65 20.07 8.61
CA ALA A 316 15.92 19.96 7.91
C ALA A 316 16.93 21.00 8.43
N ALA A 317 16.51 22.24 8.66
CA ALA A 317 17.34 23.28 9.27
C ALA A 317 17.84 22.87 10.67
N ALA A 318 16.95 22.30 11.49
CA ALA A 318 17.30 21.86 12.85
C ALA A 318 18.21 20.62 12.88
N ASN A 319 18.30 19.86 11.76
CA ASN A 319 19.02 18.58 11.69
C ASN A 319 20.25 18.61 10.76
N GLY A 320 20.73 19.79 10.34
CA GLY A 320 22.04 19.92 9.71
C GLY A 320 22.06 20.38 8.25
N ALA A 321 20.92 20.72 7.65
CA ALA A 321 20.91 21.39 6.34
C ALA A 321 21.58 22.76 6.44
N GLU A 322 22.55 23.02 5.57
CA GLU A 322 23.30 24.27 5.55
C GLU A 322 22.60 25.36 4.72
N ARG A 323 21.83 24.92 3.71
CA ARG A 323 21.04 25.79 2.84
C ARG A 323 19.76 25.09 2.43
N LEU A 324 18.63 25.80 2.46
CA LEU A 324 17.34 25.30 2.06
C LEU A 324 16.82 26.04 0.82
N VAL A 325 16.49 25.29 -0.22
CA VAL A 325 15.89 25.80 -1.45
C VAL A 325 14.45 25.36 -1.50
N LEU A 326 13.53 26.28 -1.15
CA LEU A 326 12.09 26.01 -1.10
C LEU A 326 11.46 26.35 -2.45
N VAL A 327 10.92 25.35 -3.13
CA VAL A 327 10.37 25.50 -4.48
C VAL A 327 8.85 25.34 -4.46
N SER A 328 8.15 26.30 -5.03
CA SER A 328 6.71 26.22 -5.27
C SER A 328 6.29 27.14 -6.41
N ARG A 329 5.09 26.99 -6.95
CA ARG A 329 4.58 27.83 -8.04
C ARG A 329 4.54 29.32 -7.69
N ARG A 330 4.30 29.67 -6.42
CA ARG A 330 4.26 31.07 -5.94
C ARG A 330 5.56 31.53 -5.29
N GLY A 331 6.47 30.62 -4.98
CA GLY A 331 7.75 30.94 -4.35
C GLY A 331 7.61 31.80 -3.10
N PRO A 332 8.29 32.97 -3.04
CA PRO A 332 8.23 33.86 -1.89
C PRO A 332 6.84 34.49 -1.66
N ASP A 333 5.99 34.57 -2.69
CA ASP A 333 4.64 35.11 -2.61
C ASP A 333 3.61 34.08 -2.08
N ALA A 334 4.04 32.87 -1.72
CA ALA A 334 3.17 31.88 -1.12
C ALA A 334 2.73 32.30 0.29
N PRO A 335 1.49 32.02 0.70
CA PRO A 335 1.03 32.31 2.06
C PRO A 335 1.94 31.68 3.10
N GLY A 336 2.40 32.46 4.07
CA GLY A 336 3.31 32.04 5.13
C GLY A 336 4.79 31.95 4.74
N ALA A 337 5.15 32.11 3.46
CA ALA A 337 6.55 32.01 3.01
C ALA A 337 7.45 33.08 3.68
N ALA A 338 6.98 34.31 3.76
CA ALA A 338 7.75 35.40 4.41
C ALA A 338 8.03 35.11 5.90
N THR A 339 7.06 34.54 6.63
CA THR A 339 7.25 34.12 8.02
C THR A 339 8.26 32.98 8.12
N LEU A 340 8.15 31.97 7.26
CA LEU A 340 9.08 30.84 7.23
C LEU A 340 10.51 31.28 6.94
N LEU A 341 10.71 32.17 5.95
CA LEU A 341 12.03 32.71 5.61
C LEU A 341 12.62 33.59 6.72
N ALA A 342 11.80 34.29 7.48
CA ALA A 342 12.25 35.02 8.66
C ALA A 342 12.70 34.11 9.82
N GLU A 343 12.08 32.91 9.94
CA GLU A 343 12.45 31.88 10.91
C GLU A 343 13.74 31.14 10.49
N LEU A 344 13.97 30.98 9.18
CA LEU A 344 15.03 30.17 8.60
C LEU A 344 15.95 31.04 7.73
N PRO A 345 16.98 31.69 8.30
CA PRO A 345 17.81 32.66 7.57
C PRO A 345 18.63 32.06 6.41
N ASP A 346 18.90 30.75 6.46
CA ASP A 346 19.61 30.01 5.42
C ASP A 346 18.65 29.37 4.38
N ALA A 347 17.36 29.75 4.39
CA ALA A 347 16.38 29.32 3.42
C ALA A 347 16.09 30.39 2.38
N GLU A 348 15.93 30.00 1.14
CA GLU A 348 15.45 30.84 0.03
C GLU A 348 14.22 30.17 -0.65
N ALA A 349 13.27 31.00 -1.08
CA ALA A 349 12.11 30.54 -1.80
C ALA A 349 12.14 30.95 -3.27
N HIS A 350 11.81 29.99 -4.15
CA HIS A 350 11.82 30.20 -5.59
C HIS A 350 10.47 29.87 -6.19
N ALA A 351 9.95 30.77 -7.02
CA ALA A 351 8.80 30.52 -7.88
C ALA A 351 9.27 29.67 -9.06
N CYS A 352 8.79 28.43 -9.12
CA CYS A 352 9.05 27.51 -10.22
C CYS A 352 7.91 26.49 -10.30
N ASP A 353 7.41 26.28 -11.50
CA ASP A 353 6.52 25.15 -11.79
C ASP A 353 7.38 23.93 -12.10
N LEU A 354 7.36 22.94 -11.21
CA LEU A 354 8.15 21.71 -11.38
C LEU A 354 7.66 20.84 -12.55
N SER A 355 6.45 21.07 -13.05
CA SER A 355 5.96 20.39 -14.27
C SER A 355 6.56 20.98 -15.56
N ASP A 356 7.18 22.14 -15.50
CA ASP A 356 7.92 22.75 -16.62
C ASP A 356 9.42 22.42 -16.51
N ARG A 357 9.88 21.50 -17.37
CA ARG A 357 11.29 21.08 -17.42
C ARG A 357 12.27 22.26 -17.59
N ALA A 358 11.94 23.21 -18.46
CA ALA A 358 12.83 24.35 -18.72
C ALA A 358 12.93 25.28 -17.51
N ALA A 359 11.83 25.45 -16.77
CA ALA A 359 11.84 26.19 -15.51
C ALA A 359 12.70 25.50 -14.45
N VAL A 360 12.65 24.16 -14.35
CA VAL A 360 13.48 23.36 -13.43
C VAL A 360 14.96 23.47 -13.81
N GLU A 361 15.32 23.35 -15.10
CA GLU A 361 16.69 23.52 -15.58
C GLU A 361 17.25 24.91 -15.25
N ALA A 362 16.47 25.97 -15.48
CA ALA A 362 16.85 27.34 -15.15
C ALA A 362 17.00 27.54 -13.63
N LEU A 363 16.15 26.92 -12.83
CA LEU A 363 16.26 26.95 -11.37
C LEU A 363 17.57 26.29 -10.92
N LEU A 364 17.83 25.06 -11.34
CA LEU A 364 19.04 24.30 -10.95
C LEU A 364 20.32 25.02 -11.41
N ALA A 365 20.32 25.61 -12.60
CA ALA A 365 21.45 26.43 -13.08
C ALA A 365 21.73 27.65 -12.17
N ARG A 366 20.69 28.25 -11.58
CA ARG A 366 20.79 29.39 -10.68
C ARG A 366 21.24 29.04 -9.28
N ILE A 367 20.69 27.95 -8.70
CA ILE A 367 20.99 27.57 -7.32
C ILE A 367 22.28 26.78 -7.16
N GLY A 368 22.78 26.17 -8.25
CA GLY A 368 23.98 25.34 -8.25
C GLY A 368 23.74 23.90 -7.75
N ALA A 369 24.79 23.32 -7.19
CA ALA A 369 24.73 21.93 -6.71
C ALA A 369 23.73 21.75 -5.55
N VAL A 370 23.07 20.60 -5.55
CA VAL A 370 22.10 20.17 -4.52
C VAL A 370 22.60 18.85 -3.94
N ASP A 371 22.61 18.72 -2.63
CA ASP A 371 23.05 17.52 -1.93
C ASP A 371 21.88 16.57 -1.62
N ALA A 372 20.68 17.12 -1.41
CA ALA A 372 19.49 16.32 -1.21
C ALA A 372 18.26 16.97 -1.86
N VAL A 373 17.33 16.12 -2.32
CA VAL A 373 16.04 16.53 -2.89
C VAL A 373 14.91 15.86 -2.13
N VAL A 374 13.93 16.65 -1.68
CA VAL A 374 12.67 16.11 -1.15
C VAL A 374 11.50 16.69 -1.94
N HIS A 375 10.83 15.86 -2.71
CA HIS A 375 9.67 16.24 -3.51
C HIS A 375 8.38 15.96 -2.74
N ALA A 376 7.86 16.99 -2.09
CA ALA A 376 6.59 16.97 -1.35
C ALA A 376 5.50 17.81 -2.04
N ALA A 377 5.74 18.25 -3.30
CA ALA A 377 4.73 18.97 -4.07
C ALA A 377 3.61 18.03 -4.53
N GLY A 378 2.42 18.57 -4.60
CA GLY A 378 1.25 17.88 -5.12
C GLY A 378 -0.04 18.54 -4.66
N VAL A 379 -1.10 18.30 -5.41
CA VAL A 379 -2.46 18.67 -5.05
C VAL A 379 -3.29 17.39 -4.94
N ALA A 380 -4.18 17.35 -3.97
CA ALA A 380 -5.22 16.34 -3.89
C ALA A 380 -6.53 17.06 -4.23
N GLU A 381 -7.18 16.60 -5.28
CA GLU A 381 -8.51 17.04 -5.69
C GLU A 381 -9.38 15.79 -5.67
N ASP A 382 -10.39 15.78 -4.80
CA ASP A 382 -11.31 14.66 -4.68
C ASP A 382 -12.35 14.74 -5.81
N ALA A 383 -12.59 13.64 -6.49
CA ALA A 383 -13.63 13.48 -7.49
C ALA A 383 -14.00 12.00 -7.61
N GLU A 384 -15.29 11.69 -7.59
CA GLU A 384 -15.76 10.34 -7.92
C GLU A 384 -15.30 9.96 -9.33
N LEU A 385 -14.98 8.68 -9.56
CA LEU A 385 -14.53 8.22 -10.88
C LEU A 385 -15.51 8.58 -12.00
N ILE A 386 -16.80 8.58 -11.68
CA ILE A 386 -17.85 8.87 -12.68
C ILE A 386 -17.85 10.33 -13.14
N ASP A 387 -17.38 11.25 -12.29
CA ASP A 387 -17.37 12.70 -12.53
C ASP A 387 -15.98 13.24 -12.91
N ALA A 388 -14.91 12.44 -12.73
CA ALA A 388 -13.56 12.82 -13.09
C ALA A 388 -13.40 12.92 -14.62
N ASP A 389 -12.54 13.82 -15.08
CA ASP A 389 -12.19 13.96 -16.50
C ASP A 389 -10.67 13.89 -16.73
N ALA A 390 -10.28 13.84 -17.99
CA ALA A 390 -8.86 13.82 -18.37
C ALA A 390 -8.08 15.07 -17.91
N ALA A 391 -8.76 16.23 -17.84
CA ALA A 391 -8.13 17.45 -17.36
C ALA A 391 -7.87 17.39 -15.84
N HIS A 392 -8.79 16.81 -15.07
CA HIS A 392 -8.60 16.52 -13.65
C HIS A 392 -7.40 15.56 -13.43
N LEU A 393 -7.35 14.43 -14.16
CA LEU A 393 -6.20 13.52 -14.11
C LEU A 393 -4.89 14.25 -14.38
N ASN A 394 -4.82 15.02 -15.46
CA ASN A 394 -3.61 15.74 -15.85
C ASN A 394 -3.19 16.79 -14.81
N ARG A 395 -4.13 17.54 -14.22
CA ARG A 395 -3.79 18.55 -13.18
C ARG A 395 -3.14 17.89 -11.95
N VAL A 396 -3.66 16.73 -11.52
CA VAL A 396 -3.13 16.02 -10.34
C VAL A 396 -1.81 15.33 -10.65
N LEU A 397 -1.68 14.69 -11.81
CA LEU A 397 -0.46 13.98 -12.18
C LEU A 397 0.69 14.94 -12.49
N SER A 398 0.47 15.99 -13.31
CA SER A 398 1.58 16.83 -13.80
C SER A 398 2.37 17.47 -12.66
N GLY A 399 1.69 18.12 -11.71
CA GLY A 399 2.38 18.79 -10.59
C GLY A 399 3.14 17.84 -9.67
N LYS A 400 2.82 16.57 -9.68
CA LYS A 400 3.39 15.55 -8.79
C LYS A 400 4.38 14.64 -9.52
N VAL A 401 3.98 14.07 -10.63
CA VAL A 401 4.78 13.07 -11.36
C VAL A 401 5.80 13.73 -12.28
N ASP A 402 5.39 14.72 -13.10
CA ASP A 402 6.32 15.39 -14.02
C ASP A 402 7.40 16.13 -13.23
N GLY A 403 7.04 16.76 -12.10
CA GLY A 403 8.00 17.39 -11.20
C GLY A 403 9.05 16.42 -10.67
N ALA A 404 8.63 15.22 -10.25
CA ALA A 404 9.56 14.18 -9.79
C ALA A 404 10.47 13.68 -10.92
N LEU A 405 9.91 13.46 -12.13
CA LEU A 405 10.65 13.03 -13.32
C LEU A 405 11.69 14.08 -13.75
N HIS A 406 11.33 15.36 -13.74
CA HIS A 406 12.26 16.42 -14.10
C HIS A 406 13.38 16.55 -13.08
N LEU A 407 13.07 16.52 -11.79
CA LEU A 407 14.08 16.52 -10.73
C LEU A 407 14.98 15.29 -10.84
N ASP A 408 14.44 14.09 -11.00
CA ASP A 408 15.21 12.86 -11.17
C ASP A 408 16.18 12.91 -12.35
N ALA A 409 15.72 13.46 -13.48
CA ALA A 409 16.53 13.56 -14.69
C ALA A 409 17.65 14.60 -14.61
N LEU A 410 17.49 15.64 -13.78
CA LEU A 410 18.34 16.83 -13.80
C LEU A 410 19.29 16.96 -12.61
N VAL A 411 18.97 16.38 -11.45
CA VAL A 411 19.83 16.54 -10.26
C VAL A 411 20.99 15.54 -10.16
N GLY A 412 20.99 14.47 -10.98
CA GLY A 412 22.05 13.46 -10.99
C GLY A 412 22.15 12.66 -9.69
N ASP A 413 23.38 12.39 -9.23
CA ASP A 413 23.65 11.70 -7.98
C ASP A 413 23.60 12.68 -6.81
N VAL A 414 22.80 12.36 -5.80
CA VAL A 414 22.61 13.14 -4.56
C VAL A 414 22.57 12.19 -3.36
N ASP A 415 22.88 12.69 -2.18
CA ASP A 415 22.89 11.90 -0.95
C ASP A 415 21.51 11.29 -0.65
N ALA A 416 20.44 12.06 -0.88
CA ALA A 416 19.08 11.61 -0.73
C ALA A 416 18.16 12.20 -1.79
N PHE A 417 17.38 11.34 -2.45
CA PHE A 417 16.27 11.73 -3.31
C PHE A 417 14.99 11.13 -2.74
N VAL A 418 14.13 11.95 -2.19
CA VAL A 418 12.92 11.52 -1.48
C VAL A 418 11.68 12.01 -2.20
N VAL A 419 10.69 11.14 -2.38
CA VAL A 419 9.36 11.54 -2.86
C VAL A 419 8.29 11.25 -1.80
N PHE A 420 7.38 12.20 -1.62
CA PHE A 420 6.22 12.05 -0.75
C PHE A 420 5.07 11.44 -1.54
N SER A 421 4.95 10.12 -1.45
CA SER A 421 3.84 9.34 -1.95
C SER A 421 2.70 9.31 -0.92
N SER A 422 1.69 8.46 -1.10
CA SER A 422 0.54 8.34 -0.21
C SER A 422 0.04 6.91 -0.12
N VAL A 423 -0.55 6.55 1.02
CA VAL A 423 -1.30 5.31 1.19
C VAL A 423 -2.40 5.12 0.14
N ALA A 424 -2.93 6.21 -0.43
CA ALA A 424 -3.85 6.16 -1.56
C ALA A 424 -3.25 5.45 -2.78
N GLY A 425 -1.94 5.59 -3.04
CA GLY A 425 -1.21 4.84 -4.06
C GLY A 425 -1.02 3.37 -3.70
N VAL A 426 -1.03 3.00 -2.42
CA VAL A 426 -0.74 1.64 -1.94
C VAL A 426 -1.98 0.74 -1.91
N TRP A 427 -3.09 1.22 -1.34
CA TRP A 427 -4.33 0.46 -1.22
C TRP A 427 -5.57 1.15 -1.81
N GLY A 428 -5.44 2.38 -2.31
CA GLY A 428 -6.55 3.16 -2.85
C GLY A 428 -7.24 4.02 -1.79
N SER A 429 -7.95 5.03 -2.26
CA SER A 429 -8.84 5.87 -1.48
C SER A 429 -9.99 6.28 -2.39
N ALA A 430 -11.23 6.06 -1.99
CA ALA A 430 -12.39 6.48 -2.79
C ALA A 430 -12.32 7.98 -3.07
N GLU A 431 -12.85 8.40 -4.21
CA GLU A 431 -12.84 9.79 -4.73
C GLU A 431 -11.43 10.33 -5.09
N GLN A 432 -10.37 9.52 -4.94
CA GLN A 432 -8.98 9.95 -5.14
C GLN A 432 -8.25 9.19 -6.25
N ALA A 433 -8.94 8.83 -7.33
CA ALA A 433 -8.36 8.00 -8.40
C ALA A 433 -7.13 8.65 -9.06
N ALA A 434 -7.20 9.94 -9.39
CA ALA A 434 -6.08 10.69 -9.96
C ALA A 434 -4.90 10.79 -8.97
N TYR A 435 -5.20 11.01 -7.69
CA TYR A 435 -4.20 11.09 -6.64
C TYR A 435 -3.54 9.74 -6.37
N ALA A 436 -4.30 8.65 -6.36
CA ALA A 436 -3.79 7.29 -6.23
C ALA A 436 -2.88 6.91 -7.41
N ALA A 437 -3.29 7.27 -8.64
CA ALA A 437 -2.48 7.08 -9.85
C ALA A 437 -1.14 7.83 -9.76
N ALA A 438 -1.18 9.11 -9.38
CA ALA A 438 0.02 9.92 -9.25
C ALA A 438 1.00 9.38 -8.19
N ASN A 439 0.49 8.91 -7.05
CA ASN A 439 1.35 8.35 -5.99
C ASN A 439 1.96 7.00 -6.38
N ALA A 440 1.21 6.11 -7.03
CA ALA A 440 1.78 4.87 -7.57
C ALA A 440 2.86 5.13 -8.65
N ALA A 441 2.68 6.16 -9.47
CA ALA A 441 3.68 6.61 -10.43
C ALA A 441 4.95 7.14 -9.76
N LEU A 442 4.84 7.88 -8.65
CA LEU A 442 6.01 8.35 -7.87
C LEU A 442 6.85 7.20 -7.32
N ASP A 443 6.20 6.15 -6.83
CA ASP A 443 6.90 4.96 -6.34
C ASP A 443 7.72 4.32 -7.48
N ALA A 444 7.16 4.29 -8.71
CA ALA A 444 7.85 3.81 -9.90
C ALA A 444 9.03 4.71 -10.34
N VAL A 445 8.92 6.04 -10.20
CA VAL A 445 10.04 6.98 -10.46
C VAL A 445 11.22 6.64 -9.57
N VAL A 446 10.99 6.42 -8.27
CA VAL A 446 12.05 6.06 -7.33
C VAL A 446 12.65 4.70 -7.65
N ALA A 447 11.83 3.70 -7.94
CA ALA A 447 12.32 2.38 -8.36
C ALA A 447 13.20 2.48 -9.62
N GLY A 448 12.79 3.29 -10.60
CA GLY A 448 13.58 3.59 -11.80
C GLY A 448 14.92 4.25 -11.50
N ARG A 449 14.93 5.19 -10.55
CA ARG A 449 16.16 5.85 -10.09
C ARG A 449 17.11 4.85 -9.43
N ARG A 450 16.60 4.01 -8.53
CA ARG A 450 17.41 2.99 -7.85
C ARG A 450 17.93 1.91 -8.79
N ALA A 451 17.16 1.54 -9.81
CA ALA A 451 17.63 0.62 -10.84
C ALA A 451 18.85 1.15 -11.62
N ARG A 452 19.02 2.47 -11.67
CA ARG A 452 20.22 3.13 -12.20
C ARG A 452 21.37 3.24 -11.20
N GLY A 453 21.22 2.71 -9.98
CA GLY A 453 22.23 2.75 -8.92
C GLY A 453 22.28 4.07 -8.14
N LEU A 454 21.28 4.95 -8.28
CA LEU A 454 21.19 6.23 -7.60
C LEU A 454 20.36 6.13 -6.30
N SER A 455 20.60 7.02 -5.35
CA SER A 455 19.82 7.10 -4.11
C SER A 455 18.36 7.44 -4.39
N GLY A 456 17.42 6.83 -3.68
CA GLY A 456 16.00 7.13 -3.83
C GLY A 456 15.15 6.45 -2.75
N THR A 457 14.19 7.17 -2.19
CA THR A 457 13.24 6.68 -1.18
C THR A 457 11.85 7.25 -1.47
N ALA A 458 10.87 6.38 -1.68
CA ALA A 458 9.47 6.75 -1.76
C ALA A 458 8.79 6.45 -0.41
N VAL A 459 8.16 7.46 0.19
CA VAL A 459 7.39 7.24 1.42
C VAL A 459 5.92 7.48 1.15
N ALA A 460 5.13 6.40 1.20
CA ALA A 460 3.69 6.44 1.09
C ALA A 460 3.07 6.80 2.44
N TRP A 461 2.72 8.06 2.60
CA TRP A 461 2.25 8.62 3.86
C TRP A 461 0.77 8.35 4.11
N GLY A 462 0.43 7.99 5.35
CA GLY A 462 -0.87 8.23 5.93
C GLY A 462 -1.10 9.73 6.22
N PRO A 463 -2.27 10.13 6.74
CA PRO A 463 -2.57 11.52 7.01
C PRO A 463 -1.65 12.09 8.10
N TRP A 464 -1.22 13.36 7.92
CA TRP A 464 -0.47 14.11 8.93
C TRP A 464 -1.41 15.01 9.72
N ALA A 465 -1.23 15.08 11.03
CA ALA A 465 -1.94 16.00 11.88
C ALA A 465 -1.47 17.45 11.63
N GLU A 466 -2.34 18.42 11.90
CA GLU A 466 -2.05 19.86 11.87
C GLU A 466 -1.78 20.43 10.47
N VAL A 467 -1.45 19.59 9.48
CA VAL A 467 -1.07 20.03 8.12
C VAL A 467 -1.68 19.13 7.05
N GLY A 468 -1.79 19.64 5.84
CA GLY A 468 -2.31 18.90 4.69
C GLY A 468 -3.80 18.60 4.80
N MET A 469 -4.24 17.47 4.24
CA MET A 469 -5.67 17.09 4.15
C MET A 469 -6.35 16.85 5.49
N ALA A 470 -5.62 16.51 6.54
CA ALA A 470 -6.17 16.25 7.89
C ALA A 470 -5.93 17.43 8.86
N ALA A 471 -5.68 18.64 8.35
CA ALA A 471 -5.51 19.84 9.17
C ALA A 471 -6.82 20.25 9.88
N GLU A 472 -7.97 19.96 9.29
CA GLU A 472 -9.28 20.25 9.87
C GLU A 472 -9.66 19.18 10.89
N ALA A 473 -10.13 19.61 12.06
CA ALA A 473 -10.45 18.71 13.17
C ALA A 473 -11.54 17.69 12.80
N GLU A 474 -12.56 18.09 12.05
CA GLU A 474 -13.65 17.20 11.61
C GLU A 474 -13.16 16.09 10.67
N VAL A 475 -12.24 16.43 9.75
CA VAL A 475 -11.60 15.47 8.85
C VAL A 475 -10.72 14.50 9.64
N ALA A 476 -9.92 15.04 10.57
CA ALA A 476 -9.07 14.23 11.44
C ALA A 476 -9.89 13.24 12.28
N ASP A 477 -11.02 13.66 12.84
CA ASP A 477 -11.89 12.81 13.64
C ASP A 477 -12.60 11.74 12.78
N ARG A 478 -13.02 12.08 11.56
CA ARG A 478 -13.57 11.10 10.60
C ARG A 478 -12.54 10.03 10.25
N LEU A 479 -11.31 10.43 9.96
CA LEU A 479 -10.21 9.50 9.67
C LEU A 479 -9.91 8.58 10.86
N ARG A 480 -9.86 9.12 12.09
CA ARG A 480 -9.65 8.32 13.31
C ARG A 480 -10.77 7.28 13.52
N ARG A 481 -12.02 7.66 13.28
CA ARG A 481 -13.15 6.71 13.36
C ARG A 481 -13.06 5.58 12.34
N ARG A 482 -12.49 5.86 11.18
CA ARG A 482 -12.21 4.86 10.13
C ARG A 482 -10.91 4.08 10.36
N GLY A 483 -10.28 4.21 11.51
CA GLY A 483 -9.06 3.50 11.86
C GLY A 483 -7.77 4.07 11.28
N LEU A 484 -7.80 5.21 10.60
CA LEU A 484 -6.62 5.87 10.03
C LEU A 484 -6.33 7.16 10.80
N ALA A 485 -5.42 7.09 11.80
CA ALA A 485 -5.14 8.22 12.66
C ALA A 485 -4.12 9.19 12.03
N PRO A 486 -4.36 10.52 12.09
CA PRO A 486 -3.36 11.50 11.66
C PRO A 486 -2.11 11.45 12.55
N MET A 487 -0.95 11.31 11.91
CA MET A 487 0.37 11.23 12.55
C MET A 487 0.90 12.63 12.91
N SER A 488 1.56 12.78 14.07
CA SER A 488 2.22 14.05 14.37
C SER A 488 3.39 14.32 13.41
N PRO A 489 3.59 15.56 12.96
CA PRO A 489 4.69 15.91 12.04
C PRO A 489 6.06 15.50 12.57
N ALA A 490 6.31 15.65 13.87
CA ALA A 490 7.59 15.28 14.49
C ALA A 490 7.90 13.78 14.34
N HIS A 491 6.93 12.90 14.65
CA HIS A 491 7.13 11.46 14.50
C HIS A 491 7.22 11.03 13.03
N ALA A 492 6.43 11.66 12.13
CA ALA A 492 6.51 11.39 10.71
C ALA A 492 7.90 11.75 10.13
N LEU A 493 8.48 12.88 10.55
CA LEU A 493 9.84 13.27 10.14
C LEU A 493 10.93 12.37 10.75
N THR A 494 10.72 11.87 11.97
CA THR A 494 11.60 10.82 12.52
C THR A 494 11.52 9.52 11.69
N ALA A 495 10.31 9.11 11.28
CA ALA A 495 10.12 7.96 10.41
C ALA A 495 10.77 8.16 9.03
N LEU A 496 10.71 9.39 8.47
CA LEU A 496 11.42 9.75 7.23
C LEU A 496 12.92 9.59 7.37
N ALA A 497 13.51 10.16 8.45
CA ALA A 497 14.94 10.08 8.70
C ALA A 497 15.43 8.63 8.83
N LEU A 498 14.65 7.78 9.49
CA LEU A 498 14.91 6.34 9.59
C LEU A 498 14.78 5.64 8.23
N ALA A 499 13.77 5.97 7.43
CA ALA A 499 13.56 5.36 6.11
C ALA A 499 14.73 5.64 5.16
N VAL A 500 15.15 6.90 5.09
CA VAL A 500 16.29 7.32 4.25
C VAL A 500 17.59 6.72 4.78
N GLY A 501 17.83 6.77 6.09
CA GLY A 501 19.04 6.23 6.71
C GLY A 501 19.17 4.71 6.63
N SER A 502 18.04 3.98 6.63
CA SER A 502 17.99 2.53 6.39
C SER A 502 18.11 2.15 4.91
N GLY A 503 18.03 3.12 4.00
CA GLY A 503 18.08 2.89 2.55
C GLY A 503 16.81 2.22 2.00
N ASP A 504 15.66 2.43 2.63
CA ASP A 504 14.38 1.91 2.15
C ASP A 504 14.07 2.48 0.75
N GLU A 505 13.67 1.63 -0.18
CA GLU A 505 13.27 2.05 -1.53
C GLU A 505 11.85 2.58 -1.53
N ALA A 506 10.92 1.79 -1.01
CA ALA A 506 9.51 2.13 -0.91
C ALA A 506 8.98 1.69 0.45
N LEU A 507 8.49 2.64 1.22
CA LEU A 507 7.98 2.41 2.56
C LEU A 507 6.60 3.05 2.70
N THR A 508 5.67 2.34 3.33
CA THR A 508 4.40 2.90 3.77
C THR A 508 4.52 3.27 5.24
N VAL A 509 4.17 4.51 5.59
CA VAL A 509 4.18 5.00 6.97
C VAL A 509 2.80 5.55 7.31
N ALA A 510 2.07 4.84 8.17
CA ALA A 510 0.70 5.21 8.55
C ALA A 510 0.35 4.69 9.94
N ASP A 511 -0.36 5.49 10.72
CA ASP A 511 -0.94 5.08 12.00
C ASP A 511 -2.32 4.47 11.74
N VAL A 512 -2.36 3.13 11.64
CA VAL A 512 -3.58 2.39 11.29
C VAL A 512 -4.01 1.48 12.44
N ARG A 513 -5.25 1.67 12.89
CA ARG A 513 -5.93 0.71 13.74
C ARG A 513 -6.68 -0.30 12.88
N TRP A 514 -6.02 -1.38 12.54
CA TRP A 514 -6.52 -2.38 11.59
C TRP A 514 -7.87 -2.98 11.98
N ALA A 515 -8.12 -3.14 13.27
CA ALA A 515 -9.39 -3.64 13.79
C ALA A 515 -10.59 -2.72 13.44
N ASP A 516 -10.35 -1.41 13.29
CA ASP A 516 -11.37 -0.44 12.89
C ASP A 516 -11.38 -0.22 11.36
N PHE A 517 -10.18 -0.26 10.74
CA PHE A 517 -10.01 0.01 9.31
C PHE A 517 -10.51 -1.12 8.41
N LEU A 518 -10.10 -2.36 8.68
CA LEU A 518 -10.37 -3.50 7.81
C LEU A 518 -11.86 -3.79 7.63
N PRO A 519 -12.70 -3.84 8.68
CA PRO A 519 -14.12 -4.15 8.50
C PRO A 519 -14.83 -3.18 7.55
N ALA A 520 -14.54 -1.88 7.63
CA ALA A 520 -15.11 -0.89 6.74
C ALA A 520 -14.53 -1.00 5.31
N TYR A 521 -13.21 -1.20 5.21
CA TYR A 521 -12.51 -1.26 3.92
C TYR A 521 -12.81 -2.52 3.11
N THR A 522 -13.12 -3.63 3.77
CA THR A 522 -13.41 -4.92 3.14
C THR A 522 -14.90 -5.24 3.08
N ALA A 523 -15.78 -4.35 3.57
CA ALA A 523 -17.22 -4.59 3.69
C ALA A 523 -17.90 -5.00 2.36
N MET A 524 -17.51 -4.38 1.26
CA MET A 524 -18.10 -4.62 -0.06
C MET A 524 -17.41 -5.75 -0.84
N ARG A 525 -16.16 -6.06 -0.51
CA ARG A 525 -15.34 -7.08 -1.17
C ARG A 525 -14.19 -7.51 -0.27
N ALA A 526 -13.91 -8.81 -0.22
CA ALA A 526 -12.69 -9.33 0.40
C ALA A 526 -11.43 -8.77 -0.29
N ARG A 527 -10.41 -8.42 0.50
CA ARG A 527 -9.16 -7.84 0.01
C ARG A 527 -7.96 -8.56 0.62
N PRO A 528 -7.50 -9.64 0.00
CA PRO A 528 -6.39 -10.45 0.48
C PRO A 528 -5.06 -9.70 0.60
N PHE A 529 -4.96 -8.51 0.01
CA PHE A 529 -3.80 -7.62 0.15
C PHE A 529 -3.34 -7.43 1.61
N PHE A 530 -4.27 -7.44 2.55
CA PHE A 530 -3.99 -7.25 3.99
C PHE A 530 -3.83 -8.56 4.78
N ALA A 531 -3.97 -9.72 4.16
CA ALA A 531 -4.01 -11.02 4.84
C ALA A 531 -2.74 -11.38 5.63
N ASP A 532 -1.62 -10.71 5.37
CA ASP A 532 -0.34 -10.93 6.07
C ASP A 532 -0.18 -10.08 7.33
N LEU A 533 -1.10 -9.16 7.58
CA LEU A 533 -1.09 -8.35 8.79
C LEU A 533 -1.59 -9.20 9.97
N PRO A 534 -0.88 -9.19 11.13
CA PRO A 534 -1.30 -9.95 12.31
C PRO A 534 -2.72 -9.64 12.77
N ASP A 535 -3.12 -8.36 12.70
CA ASP A 535 -4.46 -7.92 13.06
C ASP A 535 -5.54 -8.45 12.10
N ALA A 536 -5.24 -8.55 10.80
CA ALA A 536 -6.15 -9.13 9.82
C ALA A 536 -6.36 -10.63 10.11
N GLN A 537 -5.27 -11.36 10.40
CA GLN A 537 -5.33 -12.77 10.77
C GLN A 537 -6.11 -13.00 12.08
N ALA A 538 -6.00 -12.07 13.03
CA ALA A 538 -6.77 -12.14 14.28
C ALA A 538 -8.28 -11.93 14.06
N LEU A 539 -8.67 -11.12 13.07
CA LEU A 539 -10.08 -10.92 12.70
C LEU A 539 -10.68 -12.14 11.98
N ASP A 540 -9.89 -12.86 11.18
CA ASP A 540 -10.30 -14.06 10.47
C ASP A 540 -10.33 -15.31 11.38
N THR A 541 -9.69 -15.27 12.55
CA THR A 541 -9.68 -16.37 13.49
C THR A 541 -11.02 -16.38 14.25
N PRO A 542 -11.86 -17.41 14.12
CA PRO A 542 -13.09 -17.52 14.90
C PRO A 542 -12.74 -17.45 16.40
N ALA A 543 -13.38 -16.54 17.14
CA ALA A 543 -13.21 -16.49 18.58
C ALA A 543 -13.47 -17.88 19.18
N PRO A 544 -12.61 -18.39 20.09
CA PRO A 544 -12.77 -19.71 20.69
C PRO A 544 -13.91 -19.68 21.73
N HIS A 545 -15.11 -19.38 21.27
CA HIS A 545 -16.32 -19.51 22.08
C HIS A 545 -17.18 -20.59 21.44
N GLY A 546 -17.36 -21.68 22.16
CA GLY A 546 -18.21 -22.83 21.83
C GLY A 546 -19.71 -22.49 21.79
N GLY A 547 -20.07 -21.54 20.97
CA GLY A 547 -21.42 -21.18 20.58
C GLY A 547 -21.32 -20.32 19.34
N SER A 548 -21.92 -20.76 18.22
CA SER A 548 -21.91 -19.96 17.00
C SER A 548 -22.46 -18.56 17.30
N VAL A 549 -21.84 -17.52 16.72
CA VAL A 549 -22.35 -16.13 16.79
C VAL A 549 -23.81 -16.09 16.32
N GLU A 550 -24.17 -16.95 15.36
CA GLU A 550 -25.56 -17.21 14.94
C GLU A 550 -26.46 -17.67 16.09
N SER A 551 -25.96 -18.50 17.02
CA SER A 551 -26.76 -18.97 18.15
C SER A 551 -27.03 -17.88 19.18
N ALA A 552 -26.04 -17.03 19.47
CA ALA A 552 -26.20 -15.91 20.43
C ALA A 552 -27.12 -14.81 19.88
N PHE A 553 -26.97 -14.47 18.59
CA PHE A 553 -27.82 -13.51 17.90
C PHE A 553 -29.26 -14.06 17.74
N ALA A 554 -29.42 -15.30 17.32
CA ALA A 554 -30.71 -15.95 17.21
C ALA A 554 -31.42 -16.08 18.55
N GLN A 555 -30.71 -16.43 19.63
CA GLN A 555 -31.24 -16.48 21.00
C GLN A 555 -31.69 -15.10 21.49
N ARG A 556 -30.94 -14.04 21.17
CA ARG A 556 -31.32 -12.67 21.53
C ARG A 556 -32.57 -12.21 20.79
N LEU A 557 -32.71 -12.55 19.52
CA LEU A 557 -33.91 -12.29 18.73
C LEU A 557 -35.10 -13.14 19.16
N ALA A 558 -34.88 -14.37 19.58
CA ALA A 558 -35.97 -15.30 19.98
C ALA A 558 -36.73 -14.79 21.23
N GLY A 559 -36.07 -14.04 22.12
CA GLY A 559 -36.70 -13.47 23.30
C GLY A 559 -37.44 -12.13 23.09
N MET A 560 -37.43 -11.58 21.88
CA MET A 560 -38.00 -10.25 21.56
C MET A 560 -39.36 -10.35 20.89
N THR A 561 -40.22 -9.36 21.08
CA THR A 561 -41.45 -9.22 20.27
C THR A 561 -41.12 -8.89 18.82
N ALA A 562 -42.07 -9.05 17.89
CA ALA A 562 -41.84 -8.74 16.46
C ALA A 562 -41.42 -7.27 16.27
N ALA A 563 -42.05 -6.34 16.98
CA ALA A 563 -41.73 -4.91 16.91
C ALA A 563 -40.33 -4.61 17.47
N ASP A 564 -39.97 -5.21 18.62
CA ASP A 564 -38.64 -5.03 19.24
C ASP A 564 -37.54 -5.63 18.37
N ARG A 565 -37.79 -6.74 17.67
CA ARG A 565 -36.85 -7.33 16.69
C ARG A 565 -36.57 -6.38 15.54
N GLU A 566 -37.64 -5.83 14.96
CA GLU A 566 -37.51 -4.89 13.83
C GLU A 566 -36.73 -3.64 14.23
N GLN A 567 -37.04 -3.07 15.40
CA GLN A 567 -36.30 -1.94 15.94
C GLN A 567 -34.82 -2.29 16.23
N PHE A 568 -34.56 -3.41 16.89
CA PHE A 568 -33.20 -3.85 17.21
C PHE A 568 -32.37 -4.10 15.93
N VAL A 569 -32.94 -4.75 14.91
CA VAL A 569 -32.26 -4.97 13.63
C VAL A 569 -32.02 -3.64 12.92
N ALA A 570 -32.98 -2.73 12.92
CA ALA A 570 -32.83 -1.39 12.34
C ALA A 570 -31.73 -0.59 13.04
N GLU A 571 -31.67 -0.61 14.38
CA GLU A 571 -30.61 0.04 15.14
C GLU A 571 -29.22 -0.59 14.88
N LEU A 572 -29.16 -1.92 14.78
CA LEU A 572 -27.93 -2.63 14.45
C LEU A 572 -27.44 -2.24 13.04
N VAL A 573 -28.34 -2.25 12.05
CA VAL A 573 -28.01 -1.88 10.67
C VAL A 573 -27.55 -0.43 10.60
N ARG A 574 -28.30 0.50 11.23
CA ARG A 574 -27.91 1.90 11.28
C ARG A 574 -26.55 2.09 11.96
N GLY A 575 -26.27 1.35 13.05
CA GLY A 575 -24.98 1.37 13.72
C GLY A 575 -23.84 0.92 12.82
N GLN A 576 -24.03 -0.14 12.04
CA GLN A 576 -23.04 -0.61 11.08
C GLN A 576 -22.84 0.39 9.94
N VAL A 577 -23.93 0.93 9.40
CA VAL A 577 -23.88 1.94 8.34
C VAL A 577 -23.19 3.23 8.84
N ALA A 578 -23.51 3.70 10.05
CA ALA A 578 -22.83 4.83 10.67
C ALA A 578 -21.33 4.59 10.81
N GLY A 579 -20.94 3.38 11.23
CA GLY A 579 -19.53 2.97 11.34
C GLY A 579 -18.82 2.99 9.98
N VAL A 580 -19.42 2.41 8.96
CA VAL A 580 -18.86 2.35 7.58
C VAL A 580 -18.74 3.77 6.98
N LEU A 581 -19.77 4.60 7.16
CA LEU A 581 -19.78 5.98 6.66
C LEU A 581 -18.95 6.94 7.52
N GLY A 582 -18.48 6.51 8.70
CA GLY A 582 -17.69 7.33 9.62
C GLY A 582 -18.51 8.44 10.30
N HIS A 583 -19.82 8.25 10.46
CA HIS A 583 -20.68 9.17 11.21
C HIS A 583 -20.46 9.06 12.73
N GLY A 584 -20.58 10.18 13.44
CA GLY A 584 -20.38 10.24 14.91
C GLY A 584 -21.52 9.65 15.74
N SER A 585 -22.71 9.43 15.15
CA SER A 585 -23.88 8.86 15.80
C SER A 585 -24.78 8.11 14.83
N VAL A 586 -25.60 7.22 15.37
CA VAL A 586 -26.57 6.41 14.61
C VAL A 586 -27.71 7.27 14.01
N GLU A 587 -28.02 8.41 14.66
CA GLU A 587 -29.04 9.34 14.23
C GLU A 587 -28.66 10.11 12.96
N ALA A 588 -27.37 10.12 12.59
CA ALA A 588 -26.90 10.74 11.35
C ALA A 588 -27.19 9.89 10.09
N VAL A 589 -27.65 8.66 10.28
CA VAL A 589 -28.07 7.75 9.20
C VAL A 589 -29.59 7.82 9.09
N VAL A 590 -30.07 8.54 8.06
CA VAL A 590 -31.52 8.70 7.78
C VAL A 590 -32.05 7.51 6.99
#